data_bada031b258513377b67ebd6e3870211
#
_entry.id   bada031b258513377b67ebd6e3870211
#
_cell.length_a   1.000
_cell.length_b   1.000
_cell.length_c   1.000
_cell.angle_alpha   90.00
_cell.angle_beta   90.00
_cell.angle_gamma   90.00
#
_symmetry.space_group_name_H-M   'P 1'
#
loop_
_entity.id
_entity.type
_entity.pdbx_description
1 polymer ?
#
loop_
_entity_poly.entity_id
_entity_poly.type
_entity_poly.pdbx_seq_one_letter_code
_entity_poly.pdbx_strand_id
1 'polypeptide(L)'
;MFTKHVIKQLSAYCNGELVGDESRRVREHLLACTRCRKEYELINLGAHLAAQLPAVSVPDDVWKEIEAALDAQTRRAIIDNAPRARFAFNWYQVAAVSAVLVVAATIGVWWSAYEGPKVSLAVRDAVGNVLIDGKRVVDFGKLSLGGALETGSSSGATITVADIGEVEVDPNTRIRLVKTQADEHRLALDHGRMKATISAPPRLFFVDTPSAEAIDLGCVYTLEVDDAGSSLLHVTLGWVALVRNGREVYVPRYAMCESRLGVGVGTPYFEDASDDFVRALERFDFEGGGDDALAAVMSEASDRDTFTLWHLLTRVEGERRVQVLNRMIELVGLPKGISRDATLKLDPDTLEMWKDELDTIWFQ
;
A
#
# COMPACT_ATOMS: atom_id res chain seq x y z
N MET A 1 32.80 -1.99 14.74
CA MET A 1 32.17 -3.28 14.39
C MET A 1 31.71 -3.12 12.95
N PHE A 2 32.36 -3.78 11.97
CA PHE A 2 31.92 -3.69 10.55
C PHE A 2 30.66 -4.54 10.40
N THR A 3 29.50 -3.90 10.41
CA THR A 3 28.23 -4.56 10.08
C THR A 3 28.28 -4.96 8.61
N LYS A 4 28.19 -6.25 8.31
CA LYS A 4 28.07 -6.73 6.92
C LYS A 4 26.83 -6.10 6.29
N HIS A 5 27.02 -5.41 5.17
CA HIS A 5 25.89 -4.86 4.41
C HIS A 5 24.99 -5.98 3.87
N VAL A 6 23.68 -5.75 3.88
CA VAL A 6 22.66 -6.72 3.45
C VAL A 6 22.29 -6.61 1.97
N ILE A 7 23.08 -5.88 1.17
CA ILE A 7 22.81 -5.57 -0.26
C ILE A 7 22.36 -6.80 -1.06
N LYS A 8 23.00 -7.95 -0.85
CA LYS A 8 22.67 -9.19 -1.58
C LYS A 8 21.29 -9.77 -1.23
N GLN A 9 20.70 -9.34 -0.12
CA GLN A 9 19.40 -9.82 0.35
C GLN A 9 18.27 -8.84 0.03
N LEU A 10 18.58 -7.63 -0.47
CA LEU A 10 17.59 -6.57 -0.66
C LEU A 10 16.56 -6.93 -1.73
N SER A 11 16.98 -7.59 -2.83
CA SER A 11 16.03 -8.03 -3.87
C SER A 11 15.09 -9.11 -3.34
N ALA A 12 15.62 -10.13 -2.66
CA ALA A 12 14.82 -11.18 -2.04
C ALA A 12 13.89 -10.62 -0.94
N TYR A 13 14.36 -9.60 -0.20
CA TYR A 13 13.57 -8.89 0.79
C TYR A 13 12.43 -8.09 0.13
N CYS A 14 12.72 -7.36 -0.94
CA CYS A 14 11.73 -6.59 -1.69
C CYS A 14 10.63 -7.47 -2.31
N ASN A 15 11.00 -8.68 -2.77
CA ASN A 15 10.08 -9.64 -3.38
C ASN A 15 9.37 -10.56 -2.37
N GLY A 16 9.58 -10.35 -1.05
CA GLY A 16 8.96 -11.19 -0.02
C GLY A 16 9.47 -12.62 0.07
N GLU A 17 10.66 -12.90 -0.49
CA GLU A 17 11.28 -14.24 -0.48
C GLU A 17 11.97 -14.57 0.85
N LEU A 18 12.24 -13.55 1.69
CA LEU A 18 12.83 -13.73 3.01
C LEU A 18 11.72 -13.85 4.06
N VAL A 19 11.80 -14.90 4.89
CA VAL A 19 10.82 -15.18 5.95
C VAL A 19 11.43 -15.10 7.35
N GLY A 20 10.59 -14.76 8.33
CA GLY A 20 10.94 -14.83 9.75
C GLY A 20 12.15 -13.96 10.14
N ASP A 21 13.14 -14.57 10.79
CA ASP A 21 14.31 -13.87 11.37
C ASP A 21 15.22 -13.21 10.33
N GLU A 22 15.24 -13.69 9.09
CA GLU A 22 16.06 -13.10 8.03
C GLU A 22 15.47 -11.78 7.57
N SER A 23 14.17 -11.73 7.34
CA SER A 23 13.43 -10.53 6.98
C SER A 23 13.56 -9.46 8.08
N ARG A 24 13.40 -9.87 9.37
CA ARG A 24 13.57 -8.95 10.50
C ARG A 24 14.99 -8.35 10.56
N ARG A 25 16.03 -9.15 10.36
CA ARG A 25 17.43 -8.66 10.36
C ARG A 25 17.70 -7.66 9.24
N VAL A 26 17.17 -7.89 8.04
CA VAL A 26 17.31 -6.95 6.93
C VAL A 26 16.59 -5.63 7.25
N ARG A 27 15.38 -5.68 7.78
CA ARG A 27 14.61 -4.51 8.21
C ARG A 27 15.36 -3.68 9.24
N GLU A 28 15.83 -4.30 10.33
CA GLU A 28 16.58 -3.61 11.39
C GLU A 28 17.86 -2.97 10.83
N HIS A 29 18.55 -3.66 9.92
CA HIS A 29 19.73 -3.11 9.26
C HIS A 29 19.39 -1.90 8.36
N LEU A 30 18.26 -1.93 7.65
CA LEU A 30 17.81 -0.81 6.81
C LEU A 30 17.48 0.45 7.63
N LEU A 31 16.96 0.30 8.86
CA LEU A 31 16.73 1.43 9.75
C LEU A 31 18.05 2.09 10.21
N ALA A 32 19.14 1.32 10.31
CA ALA A 32 20.43 1.78 10.82
C ALA A 32 21.47 2.14 9.74
N CYS A 33 21.30 1.68 8.49
CA CYS A 33 22.31 1.81 7.44
C CYS A 33 21.79 2.57 6.22
N THR A 34 22.20 3.84 6.08
CA THR A 34 21.80 4.72 4.97
C THR A 34 22.18 4.17 3.58
N ARG A 35 23.34 3.51 3.46
CA ARG A 35 23.79 2.92 2.19
C ARG A 35 22.86 1.80 1.72
N CYS A 36 22.53 0.84 2.61
CA CYS A 36 21.64 -0.26 2.25
C CYS A 36 20.20 0.24 2.03
N ARG A 37 19.81 1.32 2.69
CA ARG A 37 18.52 1.98 2.50
C ARG A 37 18.39 2.56 1.09
N LYS A 38 19.38 3.31 0.62
CA LYS A 38 19.40 3.85 -0.76
C LYS A 38 19.29 2.72 -1.80
N GLU A 39 20.06 1.65 -1.65
CA GLU A 39 19.99 0.50 -2.55
C GLU A 39 18.61 -0.19 -2.51
N TYR A 40 18.00 -0.30 -1.34
CA TYR A 40 16.66 -0.86 -1.19
C TYR A 40 15.61 -0.01 -1.90
N GLU A 41 15.69 1.32 -1.77
CA GLU A 41 14.77 2.26 -2.42
C GLU A 41 14.86 2.17 -3.95
N LEU A 42 16.06 2.02 -4.52
CA LEU A 42 16.25 1.82 -5.96
C LEU A 42 15.65 0.50 -6.44
N ILE A 43 15.84 -0.59 -5.69
CA ILE A 43 15.26 -1.90 -6.01
C ILE A 43 13.73 -1.82 -5.94
N ASN A 44 13.19 -1.17 -4.92
CA ASN A 44 11.75 -1.00 -4.71
C ASN A 44 11.11 -0.18 -5.84
N LEU A 45 11.75 0.92 -6.22
CA LEU A 45 11.33 1.74 -7.35
C LEU A 45 11.35 0.92 -8.66
N GLY A 46 12.42 0.16 -8.91
CA GLY A 46 12.53 -0.72 -10.08
C GLY A 46 11.44 -1.78 -10.12
N ALA A 47 11.13 -2.42 -9.00
CA ALA A 47 10.03 -3.39 -8.88
C ALA A 47 8.67 -2.74 -9.17
N HIS A 48 8.49 -1.52 -8.67
CA HIS A 48 7.27 -0.74 -8.91
C HIS A 48 7.10 -0.36 -10.39
N LEU A 49 8.14 0.13 -11.04
CA LEU A 49 8.12 0.45 -12.47
C LEU A 49 7.86 -0.81 -13.32
N ALA A 50 8.47 -1.94 -12.95
CA ALA A 50 8.21 -3.22 -13.62
C ALA A 50 6.75 -3.66 -13.49
N ALA A 51 6.09 -3.40 -12.35
CA ALA A 51 4.68 -3.72 -12.14
C ALA A 51 3.72 -2.84 -12.99
N GLN A 52 4.18 -1.69 -13.48
CA GLN A 52 3.42 -0.81 -14.38
C GLN A 52 3.53 -1.20 -15.86
N LEU A 53 4.43 -2.13 -16.21
CA LEU A 53 4.52 -2.59 -17.58
C LEU A 53 3.20 -3.28 -17.99
N PRO A 54 2.71 -3.03 -19.22
CA PRO A 54 1.49 -3.67 -19.68
C PRO A 54 1.67 -5.19 -19.65
N ALA A 55 0.71 -5.88 -19.02
CA ALA A 55 0.70 -7.32 -18.99
C ALA A 55 0.63 -7.85 -20.46
N VAL A 56 1.65 -8.57 -20.87
CA VAL A 56 1.62 -9.26 -22.15
C VAL A 56 0.67 -10.44 -22.00
N SER A 57 -0.42 -10.46 -22.78
CA SER A 57 -1.34 -11.59 -22.77
C SER A 57 -0.63 -12.83 -23.29
N VAL A 58 -0.70 -13.91 -22.51
CA VAL A 58 -0.21 -15.23 -22.97
C VAL A 58 -1.08 -15.65 -24.15
N PRO A 59 -0.49 -16.13 -25.27
CA PRO A 59 -1.26 -16.65 -26.39
C PRO A 59 -2.23 -17.75 -25.97
N ASP A 60 -3.43 -17.77 -26.54
CA ASP A 60 -4.52 -18.71 -26.17
C ASP A 60 -4.17 -20.19 -26.38
N ASP A 61 -3.23 -20.48 -27.27
CA ASP A 61 -2.71 -21.81 -27.53
C ASP A 61 -1.91 -22.38 -26.36
N VAL A 62 -1.12 -21.56 -25.66
CA VAL A 62 -0.37 -21.97 -24.46
C VAL A 62 -1.31 -22.34 -23.33
N TRP A 63 -2.39 -21.57 -23.14
CA TRP A 63 -3.40 -21.92 -22.14
C TRP A 63 -4.12 -23.24 -22.43
N LYS A 64 -4.47 -23.48 -23.68
CA LYS A 64 -5.09 -24.75 -24.13
C LYS A 64 -4.19 -25.97 -23.91
N GLU A 65 -2.88 -25.81 -24.14
CA GLU A 65 -1.91 -26.88 -23.88
C GLU A 65 -1.77 -27.19 -22.38
N ILE A 66 -1.75 -26.16 -21.52
CA ILE A 66 -1.69 -26.32 -20.06
C ILE A 66 -2.98 -26.99 -19.55
N GLU A 67 -4.15 -26.53 -19.98
CA GLU A 67 -5.44 -27.12 -19.59
C GLU A 67 -5.55 -28.60 -20.04
N ALA A 68 -5.13 -28.89 -21.28
CA ALA A 68 -5.13 -30.26 -21.81
C ALA A 68 -4.19 -31.19 -21.02
N ALA A 69 -3.03 -30.67 -20.57
CA ALA A 69 -2.08 -31.43 -19.76
C ALA A 69 -2.62 -31.70 -18.35
N LEU A 70 -3.28 -30.73 -17.72
CA LEU A 70 -3.91 -30.88 -16.41
C LEU A 70 -5.11 -31.84 -16.45
N ASP A 71 -5.96 -31.74 -17.48
CA ASP A 71 -7.10 -32.64 -17.70
C ASP A 71 -6.64 -34.08 -17.97
N ALA A 72 -5.54 -34.28 -18.69
CA ALA A 72 -4.97 -35.61 -18.94
C ALA A 72 -4.46 -36.27 -17.65
N GLN A 73 -3.89 -35.49 -16.73
CA GLN A 73 -3.49 -35.99 -15.40
C GLN A 73 -4.70 -36.37 -14.54
N THR A 74 -5.73 -35.54 -14.55
CA THR A 74 -6.96 -35.77 -13.76
C THR A 74 -7.73 -37.00 -14.28
N ARG A 75 -7.80 -37.21 -15.60
CA ARG A 75 -8.47 -38.38 -16.21
C ARG A 75 -7.74 -39.69 -15.92
N ARG A 76 -6.42 -39.70 -15.86
CA ARG A 76 -5.65 -40.91 -15.50
C ARG A 76 -5.92 -41.37 -14.06
N ALA A 77 -6.14 -40.44 -13.14
CA ALA A 77 -6.45 -40.73 -11.74
C ALA A 77 -7.87 -41.29 -11.54
N ILE A 78 -8.83 -41.01 -12.45
CA ILE A 78 -10.25 -41.41 -12.33
C ILE A 78 -10.51 -42.80 -12.98
N ILE A 79 -9.69 -43.22 -13.99
CA ILE A 79 -9.96 -44.45 -14.74
C ILE A 79 -9.55 -45.71 -13.95
N ASP A 80 -8.65 -45.63 -12.99
CA ASP A 80 -8.13 -46.78 -12.25
C ASP A 80 -9.04 -47.24 -11.09
N ASN A 81 -10.16 -46.57 -10.77
CA ASN A 81 -11.01 -46.86 -9.59
C ASN A 81 -12.52 -46.98 -9.86
N ALA A 82 -12.98 -47.44 -11.03
CA ALA A 82 -14.42 -47.63 -11.27
C ALA A 82 -14.88 -49.06 -10.98
N PRO A 83 -15.64 -49.32 -9.92
CA PRO A 83 -16.29 -50.62 -9.70
C PRO A 83 -17.50 -50.79 -10.64
N ARG A 84 -17.53 -51.90 -11.36
CA ARG A 84 -18.69 -52.29 -12.19
C ARG A 84 -19.89 -52.64 -11.33
N ALA A 85 -20.85 -51.73 -11.18
CA ALA A 85 -22.10 -51.97 -10.47
C ALA A 85 -23.14 -52.58 -11.43
N ARG A 86 -23.65 -53.78 -11.09
CA ARG A 86 -24.85 -54.38 -11.69
C ARG A 86 -26.10 -53.85 -10.97
N PHE A 87 -26.95 -53.15 -11.70
CA PHE A 87 -28.21 -52.65 -11.16
C PHE A 87 -29.19 -53.81 -10.95
N ALA A 88 -29.51 -54.12 -9.67
CA ALA A 88 -30.70 -54.86 -9.26
C ALA A 88 -31.58 -53.87 -8.49
N PHE A 89 -32.80 -53.66 -8.98
CA PHE A 89 -33.80 -52.78 -8.35
C PHE A 89 -34.34 -53.44 -7.08
N ASN A 90 -34.10 -52.87 -5.93
CA ASN A 90 -34.56 -53.37 -4.65
C ASN A 90 -35.09 -52.22 -3.77
N TRP A 91 -36.16 -52.49 -2.99
CA TRP A 91 -36.89 -51.53 -2.15
C TRP A 91 -35.99 -50.77 -1.11
N TYR A 92 -34.79 -51.23 -0.87
CA TYR A 92 -33.77 -50.52 -0.11
C TYR A 92 -33.33 -49.18 -0.76
N GLN A 93 -33.67 -48.93 -2.01
CA GLN A 93 -33.29 -47.67 -2.70
C GLN A 93 -34.13 -46.50 -2.18
N VAL A 94 -35.37 -46.71 -1.70
CA VAL A 94 -36.18 -45.63 -1.11
C VAL A 94 -35.61 -45.20 0.25
N ALA A 95 -35.12 -46.16 1.04
CA ALA A 95 -34.44 -45.88 2.31
C ALA A 95 -33.08 -45.22 2.13
N ALA A 96 -32.36 -45.53 1.04
CA ALA A 96 -31.08 -44.90 0.73
C ALA A 96 -31.24 -43.43 0.28
N VAL A 97 -32.30 -43.11 -0.49
CA VAL A 97 -32.58 -41.72 -0.91
C VAL A 97 -32.95 -40.83 0.29
N SER A 98 -33.74 -41.34 1.23
CA SER A 98 -34.08 -40.60 2.44
C SER A 98 -32.86 -40.42 3.37
N ALA A 99 -31.97 -41.41 3.46
CA ALA A 99 -30.73 -41.30 4.21
C ALA A 99 -29.76 -40.24 3.57
N VAL A 100 -29.65 -40.22 2.24
CA VAL A 100 -28.85 -39.21 1.51
C VAL A 100 -29.41 -37.80 1.71
N LEU A 101 -30.73 -37.61 1.71
CA LEU A 101 -31.37 -36.32 1.96
C LEU A 101 -31.15 -35.84 3.41
N VAL A 102 -31.22 -36.74 4.40
CA VAL A 102 -30.93 -36.42 5.80
C VAL A 102 -29.44 -36.08 5.98
N VAL A 103 -28.55 -36.83 5.36
CA VAL A 103 -27.10 -36.52 5.37
C VAL A 103 -26.79 -35.20 4.65
N ALA A 104 -27.41 -34.93 3.50
CA ALA A 104 -27.27 -33.67 2.79
C ALA A 104 -27.83 -32.48 3.61
N ALA A 105 -28.98 -32.65 4.29
CA ALA A 105 -29.54 -31.64 5.18
C ALA A 105 -28.68 -31.43 6.43
N THR A 106 -28.13 -32.48 7.03
CA THR A 106 -27.20 -32.33 8.18
C THR A 106 -25.87 -31.73 7.76
N ILE A 107 -25.35 -32.09 6.58
CA ILE A 107 -24.15 -31.41 6.01
C ILE A 107 -24.47 -29.95 5.68
N GLY A 108 -25.64 -29.65 5.11
CA GLY A 108 -26.07 -28.27 4.83
C GLY A 108 -26.21 -27.42 6.09
N VAL A 109 -26.84 -27.98 7.16
CA VAL A 109 -26.93 -27.31 8.48
C VAL A 109 -25.56 -27.22 9.13
N TRP A 110 -24.70 -28.24 9.01
CA TRP A 110 -23.34 -28.20 9.53
C TRP A 110 -22.48 -27.20 8.77
N TRP A 111 -22.59 -27.09 7.46
CA TRP A 111 -21.94 -26.07 6.65
C TRP A 111 -22.45 -24.66 6.94
N SER A 112 -23.76 -24.48 7.18
CA SER A 112 -24.31 -23.17 7.57
C SER A 112 -23.95 -22.78 9.01
N ALA A 113 -23.68 -23.76 9.88
CA ALA A 113 -23.19 -23.56 11.25
C ALA A 113 -21.66 -23.55 11.35
N TYR A 114 -20.93 -23.99 10.30
CA TYR A 114 -19.49 -23.95 10.25
C TYR A 114 -19.08 -22.53 9.91
N GLU A 115 -19.00 -21.68 10.94
CA GLU A 115 -18.17 -20.47 10.85
C GLU A 115 -16.74 -20.98 10.63
N GLY A 116 -16.26 -20.99 9.38
CA GLY A 116 -14.85 -21.29 9.06
C GLY A 116 -13.93 -20.49 9.97
N PRO A 117 -12.64 -20.84 10.08
CA PRO A 117 -11.72 -20.13 10.94
C PRO A 117 -11.83 -18.63 10.64
N LYS A 118 -12.35 -17.84 11.62
CA LYS A 118 -12.47 -16.39 11.48
C LYS A 118 -11.07 -15.86 11.26
N VAL A 119 -10.79 -15.45 10.05
CA VAL A 119 -9.51 -14.81 9.70
C VAL A 119 -9.42 -13.55 10.53
N SER A 120 -8.35 -13.42 11.32
CA SER A 120 -8.18 -12.33 12.27
C SER A 120 -6.71 -11.95 12.36
N LEU A 121 -6.45 -10.67 12.64
CA LEU A 121 -5.13 -10.19 12.99
C LEU A 121 -4.96 -10.20 14.52
N ALA A 122 -3.75 -10.48 14.98
CA ALA A 122 -3.43 -10.42 16.40
C ALA A 122 -3.28 -8.94 16.82
N VAL A 123 -3.88 -8.60 17.97
CA VAL A 123 -3.67 -7.32 18.65
C VAL A 123 -2.86 -7.59 19.90
N ARG A 124 -1.77 -6.83 20.09
CA ARG A 124 -0.84 -6.94 21.20
C ARG A 124 -0.63 -5.59 21.86
N ASP A 125 -0.01 -5.62 23.05
CA ASP A 125 0.41 -4.43 23.77
C ASP A 125 -0.73 -3.42 23.97
N ALA A 126 -1.95 -3.95 24.21
CA ALA A 126 -3.13 -3.13 24.43
C ALA A 126 -3.03 -2.46 25.83
N VAL A 127 -2.77 -1.15 25.81
CA VAL A 127 -2.63 -0.32 27.01
C VAL A 127 -3.78 0.65 27.14
N GLY A 128 -4.33 0.81 28.33
CA GLY A 128 -5.40 1.74 28.63
C GLY A 128 -6.81 1.21 28.30
N ASN A 129 -7.63 2.00 27.64
CA ASN A 129 -8.98 1.64 27.20
C ASN A 129 -8.98 1.28 25.72
N VAL A 130 -8.70 0.02 25.41
CA VAL A 130 -8.74 -0.52 24.04
C VAL A 130 -9.97 -1.39 23.91
N LEU A 131 -10.78 -1.15 22.87
CA LEU A 131 -11.97 -1.91 22.55
C LEU A 131 -11.80 -2.62 21.22
N ILE A 132 -12.21 -3.88 21.15
CA ILE A 132 -12.42 -4.60 19.89
C ILE A 132 -13.89 -5.00 19.82
N ASP A 133 -14.59 -4.52 18.80
CA ASP A 133 -16.05 -4.71 18.63
C ASP A 133 -16.83 -4.32 19.90
N GLY A 134 -16.45 -3.19 20.52
CA GLY A 134 -17.05 -2.65 21.76
C GLY A 134 -16.70 -3.43 23.04
N LYS A 135 -15.87 -4.46 22.99
CA LYS A 135 -15.42 -5.24 24.13
C LYS A 135 -14.01 -4.83 24.53
N ARG A 136 -13.83 -4.54 25.82
CA ARG A 136 -12.50 -4.17 26.33
C ARG A 136 -11.50 -5.31 26.21
N VAL A 137 -10.32 -4.97 25.74
CA VAL A 137 -9.18 -5.87 25.60
C VAL A 137 -8.05 -5.42 26.52
N VAL A 138 -7.36 -6.37 27.15
CA VAL A 138 -6.18 -6.14 27.97
C VAL A 138 -5.09 -7.07 27.45
N ASP A 139 -3.94 -6.51 27.18
CA ASP A 139 -2.72 -7.14 26.65
C ASP A 139 -2.90 -7.76 25.24
N PHE A 140 -3.84 -8.69 25.05
CA PHE A 140 -4.02 -9.45 23.81
C PHE A 140 -5.47 -9.49 23.34
N GLY A 141 -5.64 -9.38 22.04
CA GLY A 141 -6.94 -9.50 21.38
C GLY A 141 -6.82 -10.07 19.96
N LYS A 142 -7.97 -10.23 19.31
CA LYS A 142 -8.05 -10.64 17.90
C LYS A 142 -9.01 -9.70 17.19
N LEU A 143 -8.51 -9.01 16.19
CA LEU A 143 -9.31 -8.18 15.30
C LEU A 143 -9.79 -9.06 14.14
N SER A 144 -11.07 -9.39 14.16
CA SER A 144 -11.69 -10.25 13.13
C SER A 144 -12.05 -9.45 11.88
N LEU A 145 -12.19 -10.14 10.75
CA LEU A 145 -12.65 -9.52 9.51
C LEU A 145 -13.99 -8.77 9.73
N GLY A 146 -14.06 -7.52 9.30
CA GLY A 146 -15.18 -6.60 9.52
C GLY A 146 -15.23 -5.98 10.92
N GLY A 147 -14.40 -6.43 11.86
CA GLY A 147 -14.31 -5.89 13.22
C GLY A 147 -13.57 -4.55 13.29
N ALA A 148 -13.77 -3.83 14.40
CA ALA A 148 -13.16 -2.53 14.67
C ALA A 148 -12.36 -2.56 15.98
N LEU A 149 -11.17 -1.95 15.95
CA LEU A 149 -10.35 -1.61 17.11
C LEU A 149 -10.46 -0.12 17.38
N GLU A 150 -10.72 0.24 18.63
CA GLU A 150 -10.82 1.64 19.11
C GLU A 150 -9.93 1.85 20.33
N THR A 151 -9.18 2.94 20.31
CA THR A 151 -8.34 3.36 21.44
C THR A 151 -8.87 4.62 22.09
N GLY A 152 -8.84 4.68 23.42
CA GLY A 152 -9.20 5.89 24.17
C GLY A 152 -8.06 6.92 24.22
N SER A 153 -8.27 8.04 24.91
CA SER A 153 -7.37 9.20 24.91
C SER A 153 -5.95 8.98 25.49
N SER A 154 -5.73 7.90 26.21
CA SER A 154 -4.40 7.54 26.77
C SER A 154 -4.13 6.07 26.53
N SER A 155 -4.50 5.58 25.36
CA SER A 155 -4.50 4.18 25.02
C SER A 155 -3.73 3.95 23.74
N GLY A 156 -3.24 2.73 23.56
CA GLY A 156 -2.55 2.32 22.35
C GLY A 156 -2.58 0.82 22.21
N ALA A 157 -2.31 0.33 21.02
CA ALA A 157 -2.23 -1.10 20.72
C ALA A 157 -1.35 -1.33 19.50
N THR A 158 -0.90 -2.57 19.32
CA THR A 158 -0.16 -2.99 18.13
C THR A 158 -0.94 -4.08 17.41
N ILE A 159 -1.26 -3.87 16.13
CA ILE A 159 -1.84 -4.87 15.25
C ILE A 159 -0.70 -5.58 14.52
N THR A 160 -0.58 -6.90 14.67
CA THR A 160 0.34 -7.71 13.87
C THR A 160 -0.34 -8.07 12.56
N VAL A 161 0.22 -7.62 11.43
CA VAL A 161 -0.32 -7.89 10.10
C VAL A 161 0.38 -9.13 9.54
N ALA A 162 -0.21 -10.28 9.76
CA ALA A 162 0.33 -11.60 9.37
C ALA A 162 1.84 -11.72 9.71
N ASP A 163 2.66 -12.09 8.73
CA ASP A 163 4.11 -12.15 8.81
C ASP A 163 4.83 -10.96 8.11
N ILE A 164 4.05 -9.96 7.66
CA ILE A 164 4.55 -8.85 6.85
C ILE A 164 4.87 -7.59 7.65
N GLY A 165 4.43 -7.48 8.90
CA GLY A 165 4.75 -6.31 9.72
C GLY A 165 3.76 -6.04 10.85
N GLU A 166 3.77 -4.79 11.30
CA GLU A 166 2.95 -4.34 12.41
C GLU A 166 2.46 -2.90 12.23
N VAL A 167 1.34 -2.61 12.86
CA VAL A 167 0.71 -1.29 12.89
C VAL A 167 0.54 -0.88 14.35
N GLU A 168 1.28 0.13 14.76
CA GLU A 168 1.10 0.81 16.05
C GLU A 168 -0.10 1.75 15.94
N VAL A 169 -1.02 1.66 16.89
CA VAL A 169 -2.26 2.44 16.93
C VAL A 169 -2.20 3.43 18.08
N ASP A 170 -2.24 4.70 17.76
CA ASP A 170 -2.14 5.81 18.72
C ASP A 170 -3.49 6.04 19.47
N PRO A 171 -3.52 6.93 20.50
CA PRO A 171 -4.75 7.31 21.18
C PRO A 171 -5.81 7.88 20.25
N ASN A 172 -7.09 7.77 20.67
CA ASN A 172 -8.26 8.30 19.97
C ASN A 172 -8.34 7.84 18.49
N THR A 173 -8.04 6.57 18.24
CA THR A 173 -7.94 6.01 16.89
C THR A 173 -8.96 4.89 16.71
N ARG A 174 -9.58 4.85 15.52
CA ARG A 174 -10.46 3.78 15.09
C ARG A 174 -9.95 3.15 13.80
N ILE A 175 -9.67 1.85 13.85
CA ILE A 175 -9.21 1.04 12.71
C ILE A 175 -10.12 -0.16 12.53
N ARG A 176 -10.50 -0.46 11.28
CA ARG A 176 -11.26 -1.66 10.91
C ARG A 176 -10.42 -2.61 10.07
N LEU A 177 -10.63 -3.92 10.23
CA LEU A 177 -10.05 -4.93 9.36
C LEU A 177 -10.99 -5.17 8.17
N VAL A 178 -10.59 -4.75 6.98
CA VAL A 178 -11.38 -4.84 5.74
C VAL A 178 -11.12 -6.14 5.00
N LYS A 179 -9.84 -6.54 4.88
CA LYS A 179 -9.43 -7.76 4.20
C LYS A 179 -8.12 -8.30 4.79
N THR A 180 -7.97 -9.60 4.83
CA THR A 180 -6.68 -10.24 5.13
C THR A 180 -6.62 -11.60 4.46
N GLN A 181 -5.87 -11.67 3.37
CA GLN A 181 -5.64 -12.84 2.52
C GLN A 181 -4.16 -12.86 2.12
N ALA A 182 -3.71 -13.98 1.53
CA ALA A 182 -2.31 -14.13 1.16
C ALA A 182 -1.80 -13.07 0.15
N ASP A 183 -2.70 -12.51 -0.65
CA ASP A 183 -2.43 -11.54 -1.70
C ASP A 183 -2.84 -10.10 -1.34
N GLU A 184 -3.52 -9.88 -0.21
CA GLU A 184 -3.94 -8.54 0.20
C GLU A 184 -4.28 -8.47 1.69
N HIS A 185 -3.68 -7.51 2.38
CA HIS A 185 -4.05 -7.10 3.74
C HIS A 185 -4.52 -5.66 3.70
N ARG A 186 -5.74 -5.40 4.16
CA ARG A 186 -6.38 -4.08 4.09
C ARG A 186 -6.98 -3.69 5.43
N LEU A 187 -6.56 -2.55 5.94
CA LEU A 187 -7.15 -1.87 7.07
C LEU A 187 -7.93 -0.65 6.59
N ALA A 188 -8.85 -0.15 7.39
CA ALA A 188 -9.46 1.16 7.21
C ALA A 188 -9.22 2.00 8.47
N LEU A 189 -8.57 3.14 8.31
CA LEU A 189 -8.39 4.16 9.34
C LEU A 189 -9.53 5.16 9.22
N ASP A 190 -10.51 5.06 10.12
CA ASP A 190 -11.69 5.92 10.11
C ASP A 190 -11.37 7.31 10.69
N HIS A 191 -10.62 7.39 11.79
CA HIS A 191 -10.04 8.58 12.40
C HIS A 191 -8.88 8.23 13.32
N GLY A 192 -8.08 9.24 13.70
CA GLY A 192 -6.93 9.11 14.58
C GLY A 192 -5.65 8.86 13.82
N ARG A 193 -4.68 8.20 14.45
CA ARG A 193 -3.31 8.07 13.94
C ARG A 193 -2.79 6.66 14.10
N MET A 194 -2.08 6.20 13.07
CA MET A 194 -1.37 4.93 13.09
C MET A 194 0.03 5.08 12.50
N LYS A 195 0.95 4.20 12.92
CA LYS A 195 2.25 4.02 12.30
C LYS A 195 2.38 2.60 11.80
N ALA A 196 2.59 2.45 10.50
CA ALA A 196 2.82 1.15 9.87
C ALA A 196 4.32 0.89 9.68
N THR A 197 4.76 -0.32 9.99
CA THR A 197 6.10 -0.83 9.72
C THR A 197 5.94 -2.12 8.95
N ILE A 198 5.97 -2.03 7.62
CA ILE A 198 5.65 -3.12 6.71
C ILE A 198 6.89 -3.57 5.96
N SER A 199 7.05 -4.88 5.87
CA SER A 199 8.15 -5.57 5.21
C SER A 199 7.55 -6.61 4.28
N ALA A 200 6.96 -6.14 3.18
CA ALA A 200 6.22 -6.95 2.22
C ALA A 200 6.57 -6.56 0.78
N PRO A 201 6.26 -7.42 -0.19
CA PRO A 201 6.22 -6.99 -1.59
C PRO A 201 5.30 -5.78 -1.77
N PRO A 202 5.61 -4.89 -2.74
CA PRO A 202 4.74 -3.76 -3.06
C PRO A 202 3.28 -4.19 -3.31
N ARG A 203 2.33 -3.37 -2.84
CA ARG A 203 0.90 -3.57 -3.06
C ARG A 203 0.31 -4.82 -2.38
N LEU A 204 0.88 -5.24 -1.25
CA LEU A 204 0.32 -6.29 -0.40
C LEU A 204 -0.43 -5.74 0.82
N PHE A 205 -0.05 -4.55 1.31
CA PHE A 205 -0.69 -3.87 2.42
C PHE A 205 -1.33 -2.55 1.98
N PHE A 206 -2.56 -2.32 2.42
CA PHE A 206 -3.38 -1.17 2.05
C PHE A 206 -4.03 -0.57 3.29
N VAL A 207 -4.17 0.75 3.31
CA VAL A 207 -4.95 1.46 4.32
C VAL A 207 -5.93 2.42 3.65
N ASP A 208 -7.21 2.14 3.80
CA ASP A 208 -8.28 3.01 3.35
C ASP A 208 -8.47 4.15 4.35
N THR A 209 -8.59 5.38 3.87
CA THR A 209 -9.05 6.55 4.64
C THR A 209 -10.28 7.15 3.98
N PRO A 210 -11.03 8.02 4.65
CA PRO A 210 -12.15 8.71 4.02
C PRO A 210 -11.76 9.50 2.76
N SER A 211 -10.52 10.02 2.70
CA SER A 211 -10.04 10.92 1.64
C SER A 211 -9.15 10.25 0.60
N ALA A 212 -8.50 9.13 0.90
CA ALA A 212 -7.59 8.43 -0.01
C ALA A 212 -7.39 6.96 0.38
N GLU A 213 -6.83 6.17 -0.52
CA GLU A 213 -6.25 4.86 -0.27
C GLU A 213 -4.73 4.98 -0.21
N ALA A 214 -4.12 4.52 0.87
CA ALA A 214 -2.67 4.40 0.99
C ALA A 214 -2.23 2.98 0.63
N ILE A 215 -1.33 2.86 -0.33
CA ILE A 215 -0.78 1.61 -0.83
C ILE A 215 0.67 1.51 -0.39
N ASP A 216 0.97 0.52 0.42
CA ASP A 216 2.33 0.26 0.89
C ASP A 216 3.21 -0.33 -0.22
N LEU A 217 4.43 0.20 -0.34
CA LEU A 217 5.45 -0.27 -1.28
C LEU A 217 6.70 -0.81 -0.57
N GLY A 218 6.52 -1.28 0.69
CA GLY A 218 7.60 -1.74 1.57
C GLY A 218 8.19 -0.60 2.38
N CYS A 219 7.46 -0.07 3.38
CA CYS A 219 7.76 1.20 4.00
C CYS A 219 7.50 1.27 5.51
N VAL A 220 8.00 2.36 6.09
CA VAL A 220 7.63 2.82 7.42
C VAL A 220 6.99 4.20 7.26
N TYR A 221 5.76 4.35 7.71
CA TYR A 221 5.03 5.60 7.59
C TYR A 221 4.03 5.80 8.73
N THR A 222 3.67 7.05 8.94
CA THR A 222 2.56 7.47 9.80
C THR A 222 1.41 7.97 8.92
N LEU A 223 0.20 7.58 9.27
CA LEU A 223 -1.03 8.04 8.62
C LEU A 223 -1.97 8.55 9.70
N GLU A 224 -2.44 9.78 9.54
CA GLU A 224 -3.36 10.45 10.45
C GLU A 224 -4.63 10.84 9.69
N VAL A 225 -5.78 10.69 10.32
CA VAL A 225 -7.09 11.10 9.79
C VAL A 225 -7.77 11.96 10.84
N ASP A 226 -8.12 13.17 10.46
CA ASP A 226 -8.82 14.13 11.31
C ASP A 226 -10.35 13.89 11.36
N ASP A 227 -11.04 14.63 12.21
CA ASP A 227 -12.50 14.54 12.36
C ASP A 227 -13.27 14.97 11.09
N ALA A 228 -12.65 15.72 10.19
CA ALA A 228 -13.22 16.10 8.90
C ALA A 228 -13.02 15.03 7.82
N GLY A 229 -12.26 13.98 8.10
CA GLY A 229 -11.91 12.90 7.17
C GLY A 229 -10.78 13.26 6.23
N SER A 230 -10.04 14.34 6.48
CA SER A 230 -8.78 14.63 5.78
C SER A 230 -7.69 13.74 6.34
N SER A 231 -6.76 13.33 5.51
CA SER A 231 -5.63 12.52 5.96
C SER A 231 -4.28 13.14 5.62
N LEU A 232 -3.32 12.91 6.51
CA LEU A 232 -1.93 13.30 6.36
C LEU A 232 -1.05 12.05 6.41
N LEU A 233 -0.34 11.81 5.32
CA LEU A 233 0.69 10.77 5.23
C LEU A 233 2.06 11.38 5.47
N HIS A 234 2.89 10.71 6.28
CA HIS A 234 4.31 11.02 6.46
C HIS A 234 5.13 9.73 6.33
N VAL A 235 6.01 9.67 5.35
CA VAL A 235 6.84 8.49 5.05
C VAL A 235 8.23 8.66 5.65
N THR A 236 8.60 7.70 6.53
CA THR A 236 9.92 7.69 7.16
C THR A 236 10.94 6.84 6.40
N LEU A 237 10.49 5.76 5.75
CA LEU A 237 11.33 4.82 4.98
C LEU A 237 10.52 4.27 3.81
N GLY A 238 11.16 4.16 2.64
CA GLY A 238 10.54 3.58 1.45
C GLY A 238 9.59 4.55 0.74
N TRP A 239 8.52 4.00 0.17
CA TRP A 239 7.56 4.73 -0.65
C TRP A 239 6.13 4.30 -0.31
N VAL A 240 5.20 5.24 -0.31
CA VAL A 240 3.75 4.99 -0.24
C VAL A 240 3.09 5.63 -1.46
N ALA A 241 2.18 4.92 -2.11
CA ALA A 241 1.31 5.53 -3.10
C ALA A 241 -0.03 5.93 -2.45
N LEU A 242 -0.46 7.17 -2.66
CA LEU A 242 -1.81 7.63 -2.32
C LEU A 242 -2.67 7.66 -3.58
N VAL A 243 -3.83 7.01 -3.49
CA VAL A 243 -4.74 6.88 -4.65
C VAL A 243 -6.12 7.45 -4.31
N ARG A 244 -6.66 8.28 -5.21
CA ARG A 244 -8.06 8.71 -5.17
C ARG A 244 -8.53 9.12 -6.56
N ASN A 245 -9.74 8.70 -6.95
CA ASN A 245 -10.38 9.10 -8.21
C ASN A 245 -9.52 8.89 -9.46
N GLY A 246 -8.75 7.78 -9.50
CA GLY A 246 -7.85 7.44 -10.62
C GLY A 246 -6.54 8.23 -10.64
N ARG A 247 -6.29 9.10 -9.67
CA ARG A 247 -5.00 9.77 -9.48
C ARG A 247 -4.18 8.99 -8.47
N GLU A 248 -2.94 8.70 -8.81
CA GLU A 248 -1.93 8.05 -7.97
C GLU A 248 -0.76 9.01 -7.75
N VAL A 249 -0.34 9.18 -6.51
CA VAL A 249 0.76 10.06 -6.11
C VAL A 249 1.74 9.27 -5.25
N TYR A 250 3.00 9.28 -5.62
CA TYR A 250 4.08 8.59 -4.92
C TYR A 250 4.74 9.51 -3.92
N VAL A 251 4.76 9.10 -2.66
CA VAL A 251 5.33 9.85 -1.54
C VAL A 251 6.55 9.09 -1.05
N PRO A 252 7.76 9.65 -1.24
CA PRO A 252 9.02 9.04 -0.80
C PRO A 252 9.28 9.28 0.68
N ARG A 253 10.33 8.66 1.19
CA ARG A 253 10.87 8.95 2.54
C ARG A 253 11.08 10.45 2.75
N TYR A 254 10.83 10.90 3.98
CA TYR A 254 10.92 12.30 4.43
C TYR A 254 9.94 13.26 3.73
N ALA A 255 8.99 12.71 2.97
CA ALA A 255 7.94 13.51 2.38
C ALA A 255 6.59 13.27 3.06
N MET A 256 5.75 14.27 2.94
CA MET A 256 4.39 14.32 3.45
C MET A 256 3.42 14.56 2.29
N CYS A 257 2.20 14.09 2.44
CA CYS A 257 1.13 14.36 1.50
C CYS A 257 -0.22 14.39 2.20
N GLU A 258 -0.95 15.47 2.02
CA GLU A 258 -2.31 15.63 2.54
C GLU A 258 -3.32 15.13 1.50
N SER A 259 -4.44 14.60 1.98
CA SER A 259 -5.63 14.39 1.15
C SER A 259 -6.89 14.86 1.87
N ARG A 260 -7.83 15.48 1.15
CA ARG A 260 -9.07 16.03 1.72
C ARG A 260 -10.30 15.34 1.17
N LEU A 261 -11.24 15.04 2.08
CA LEU A 261 -12.51 14.42 1.70
C LEU A 261 -13.25 15.28 0.68
N GLY A 262 -13.71 14.66 -0.40
CA GLY A 262 -14.40 15.36 -1.51
C GLY A 262 -13.49 16.05 -2.52
N VAL A 263 -12.21 16.30 -2.20
CA VAL A 263 -11.22 16.91 -3.11
C VAL A 263 -10.25 15.87 -3.66
N GLY A 264 -9.66 15.06 -2.78
CA GLY A 264 -8.72 14.01 -3.13
C GLY A 264 -7.28 14.30 -2.67
N VAL A 265 -6.31 13.67 -3.34
CA VAL A 265 -4.89 13.71 -2.97
C VAL A 265 -4.24 15.02 -3.42
N GLY A 266 -3.55 15.68 -2.52
CA GLY A 266 -2.76 16.88 -2.74
C GLY A 266 -1.43 16.61 -3.48
N THR A 267 -0.52 17.55 -3.38
CA THR A 267 0.85 17.44 -3.91
C THR A 267 1.80 17.11 -2.77
N PRO A 268 2.69 16.12 -2.93
CA PRO A 268 3.64 15.78 -1.87
C PRO A 268 4.72 16.86 -1.72
N TYR A 269 5.20 17.02 -0.50
CA TYR A 269 6.27 17.94 -0.13
C TYR A 269 7.16 17.33 0.94
N PHE A 270 8.41 17.79 1.09
CA PHE A 270 9.31 17.30 2.13
C PHE A 270 8.96 17.88 3.50
N GLU A 271 9.21 17.09 4.56
CA GLU A 271 8.91 17.43 5.95
C GLU A 271 9.60 18.70 6.46
N ASP A 272 10.66 19.13 5.82
CA ASP A 272 11.44 20.34 6.13
C ASP A 272 11.07 21.56 5.25
N ALA A 273 10.02 21.46 4.43
CA ALA A 273 9.48 22.58 3.67
C ALA A 273 8.99 23.70 4.63
N SER A 274 9.15 24.95 4.21
CA SER A 274 8.72 26.08 5.05
C SER A 274 7.21 26.13 5.24
N ASP A 275 6.76 26.61 6.41
CA ASP A 275 5.33 26.77 6.70
C ASP A 275 4.61 27.67 5.66
N ASP A 276 5.30 28.67 5.11
CA ASP A 276 4.74 29.57 4.10
C ASP A 276 4.54 28.84 2.77
N PHE A 277 5.51 28.01 2.38
CA PHE A 277 5.38 27.14 1.21
C PHE A 277 4.24 26.14 1.36
N VAL A 278 4.15 25.44 2.50
CA VAL A 278 3.10 24.46 2.77
C VAL A 278 1.72 25.12 2.74
N ARG A 279 1.55 26.30 3.37
CA ARG A 279 0.28 27.04 3.32
C ARG A 279 -0.11 27.48 1.91
N ALA A 280 0.87 27.92 1.11
CA ALA A 280 0.60 28.25 -0.29
C ALA A 280 0.17 27.05 -1.10
N LEU A 281 0.80 25.88 -0.86
CA LEU A 281 0.47 24.62 -1.51
C LEU A 281 -0.92 24.12 -1.12
N GLU A 282 -1.29 24.19 0.16
CA GLU A 282 -2.65 23.85 0.65
C GLU A 282 -3.72 24.71 -0.02
N ARG A 283 -3.50 26.01 -0.14
CA ARG A 283 -4.41 26.91 -0.85
C ARG A 283 -4.56 26.53 -2.31
N PHE A 284 -3.46 26.18 -2.96
CA PHE A 284 -3.49 25.73 -4.36
C PHE A 284 -4.23 24.40 -4.52
N ASP A 285 -3.92 23.42 -3.67
CA ASP A 285 -4.43 22.05 -3.79
C ASP A 285 -5.91 21.93 -3.38
N PHE A 286 -6.35 22.65 -2.36
CA PHE A 286 -7.62 22.37 -1.67
C PHE A 286 -8.58 23.55 -1.57
N GLU A 287 -8.11 24.79 -1.73
CA GLU A 287 -8.95 25.98 -1.49
C GLU A 287 -9.29 26.72 -2.80
N GLY A 288 -8.93 26.16 -3.96
CA GLY A 288 -9.20 26.81 -5.24
C GLY A 288 -8.45 28.12 -5.47
N GLY A 289 -7.26 28.25 -4.85
CA GLY A 289 -6.46 29.49 -4.87
C GLY A 289 -5.90 29.92 -6.24
N GLY A 290 -6.06 29.07 -7.28
CA GLY A 290 -5.79 29.42 -8.67
C GLY A 290 -4.37 29.95 -8.93
N ASP A 291 -4.27 31.00 -9.74
CA ASP A 291 -2.97 31.58 -10.13
C ASP A 291 -2.24 32.27 -8.97
N ASP A 292 -2.97 32.91 -8.07
CA ASP A 292 -2.37 33.59 -6.92
C ASP A 292 -1.71 32.60 -5.96
N ALA A 293 -2.37 31.46 -5.68
CA ALA A 293 -1.79 30.43 -4.84
C ALA A 293 -0.59 29.76 -5.52
N LEU A 294 -0.67 29.48 -6.83
CA LEU A 294 0.46 28.93 -7.59
C LEU A 294 1.66 29.89 -7.59
N ALA A 295 1.42 31.19 -7.76
CA ALA A 295 2.47 32.21 -7.69
C ALA A 295 3.13 32.25 -6.31
N ALA A 296 2.34 32.12 -5.23
CA ALA A 296 2.88 32.03 -3.87
C ALA A 296 3.70 30.76 -3.67
N VAL A 297 3.24 29.57 -4.14
CA VAL A 297 4.04 28.33 -4.09
C VAL A 297 5.40 28.53 -4.80
N MET A 298 5.40 29.13 -5.99
CA MET A 298 6.64 29.36 -6.73
C MET A 298 7.56 30.38 -6.02
N SER A 299 6.99 31.41 -5.38
CA SER A 299 7.76 32.43 -4.65
C SER A 299 8.47 31.84 -3.43
N GLU A 300 7.77 31.02 -2.67
CA GLU A 300 8.28 30.42 -1.43
C GLU A 300 9.16 29.18 -1.66
N ALA A 301 9.15 28.59 -2.86
CA ALA A 301 9.89 27.38 -3.18
C ALA A 301 11.42 27.58 -3.11
N SER A 302 12.09 26.68 -2.40
CA SER A 302 13.53 26.47 -2.36
C SER A 302 13.99 25.43 -3.41
N ASP A 303 15.29 25.16 -3.50
CA ASP A 303 15.84 24.13 -4.39
C ASP A 303 15.32 22.73 -4.08
N ARG A 304 15.14 22.37 -2.80
CA ARG A 304 14.58 21.08 -2.39
C ARG A 304 13.09 20.95 -2.73
N ASP A 305 12.35 22.04 -2.74
CA ASP A 305 10.93 22.05 -3.12
C ASP A 305 10.71 21.83 -4.62
N THR A 306 11.78 21.76 -5.42
CA THR A 306 11.70 21.30 -6.82
C THR A 306 11.08 19.91 -6.95
N PHE A 307 11.11 19.08 -5.91
CA PHE A 307 10.32 17.84 -5.81
C PHE A 307 8.82 18.11 -5.97
N THR A 308 8.28 19.03 -5.18
CA THR A 308 6.87 19.43 -5.25
C THR A 308 6.55 20.09 -6.60
N LEU A 309 7.44 20.98 -7.07
CA LEU A 309 7.29 21.64 -8.38
C LEU A 309 7.29 20.62 -9.54
N TRP A 310 8.11 19.57 -9.45
CA TRP A 310 8.11 18.47 -10.43
C TRP A 310 6.74 17.75 -10.47
N HIS A 311 6.13 17.47 -9.32
CA HIS A 311 4.76 16.95 -9.26
C HIS A 311 3.73 17.93 -9.82
N LEU A 312 3.91 19.24 -9.58
CA LEU A 312 3.00 20.26 -10.10
C LEU A 312 3.03 20.37 -11.63
N LEU A 313 4.14 20.03 -12.31
CA LEU A 313 4.21 20.02 -13.78
C LEU A 313 3.07 19.16 -14.40
N THR A 314 2.74 18.04 -13.77
CA THR A 314 1.69 17.15 -14.26
C THR A 314 0.28 17.62 -13.91
N ARG A 315 0.14 18.56 -12.97
CA ARG A 315 -1.14 19.05 -12.43
C ARG A 315 -1.61 20.35 -13.11
N VAL A 316 -0.67 21.10 -13.66
CA VAL A 316 -0.97 22.38 -14.30
C VAL A 316 -0.80 22.28 -15.81
N GLU A 317 -1.49 23.15 -16.55
CA GLU A 317 -1.49 23.16 -18.01
C GLU A 317 -1.14 24.55 -18.57
N GLY A 318 -0.79 24.58 -19.84
CA GLY A 318 -0.55 25.83 -20.58
C GLY A 318 0.52 26.70 -19.94
N GLU A 319 0.24 27.99 -19.75
CA GLU A 319 1.18 28.97 -19.22
C GLU A 319 1.61 28.65 -17.78
N ARG A 320 0.74 28.09 -16.96
CA ARG A 320 1.07 27.66 -15.59
C ARG A 320 2.20 26.63 -15.58
N ARG A 321 2.17 25.66 -16.48
CA ARG A 321 3.25 24.68 -16.62
C ARG A 321 4.57 25.32 -17.01
N VAL A 322 4.53 26.30 -17.90
CA VAL A 322 5.71 27.07 -18.29
C VAL A 322 6.29 27.81 -17.09
N GLN A 323 5.46 28.44 -16.26
CA GLN A 323 5.89 29.16 -15.06
C GLN A 323 6.52 28.22 -14.04
N VAL A 324 5.92 27.06 -13.75
CA VAL A 324 6.47 26.05 -12.84
C VAL A 324 7.83 25.55 -13.34
N LEU A 325 7.95 25.20 -14.63
CA LEU A 325 9.22 24.77 -15.20
C LEU A 325 10.28 25.86 -15.14
N ASN A 326 9.91 27.13 -15.41
CA ASN A 326 10.82 28.26 -15.28
C ASN A 326 11.37 28.38 -13.86
N ARG A 327 10.50 28.26 -12.84
CA ARG A 327 10.90 28.32 -11.45
C ARG A 327 11.84 27.17 -11.07
N MET A 328 11.58 25.95 -11.52
CA MET A 328 12.50 24.83 -11.33
C MET A 328 13.89 25.13 -11.92
N ILE A 329 13.93 25.67 -13.15
CA ILE A 329 15.19 26.03 -13.83
C ILE A 329 15.92 27.17 -13.10
N GLU A 330 15.20 28.13 -12.54
CA GLU A 330 15.80 29.22 -11.73
C GLU A 330 16.47 28.67 -10.46
N LEU A 331 15.84 27.68 -9.80
CA LEU A 331 16.33 27.12 -8.54
C LEU A 331 17.55 26.20 -8.76
N VAL A 332 17.48 25.29 -9.73
CA VAL A 332 18.48 24.20 -9.86
C VAL A 332 19.17 24.16 -11.22
N GLY A 333 18.82 25.07 -12.15
CA GLY A 333 19.31 25.05 -13.54
C GLY A 333 18.57 24.01 -14.40
N LEU A 334 18.80 24.08 -15.70
CA LEU A 334 18.33 23.05 -16.64
C LEU A 334 19.42 21.97 -16.72
N PRO A 335 19.14 20.70 -16.30
CA PRO A 335 20.12 19.65 -16.34
C PRO A 335 20.59 19.32 -17.76
N LYS A 336 21.84 18.86 -17.90
CA LYS A 336 22.42 18.54 -19.21
C LYS A 336 21.65 17.40 -19.89
N GLY A 337 21.30 17.59 -21.16
CA GLY A 337 20.59 16.60 -21.96
C GLY A 337 19.07 16.65 -21.82
N ILE A 338 18.53 17.44 -20.91
CA ILE A 338 17.09 17.63 -20.74
C ILE A 338 16.58 18.72 -21.69
N SER A 339 15.55 18.37 -22.47
CA SER A 339 14.86 19.29 -23.37
C SER A 339 13.72 20.01 -22.64
N ARG A 340 13.73 21.36 -22.66
CA ARG A 340 12.62 22.17 -22.16
C ARG A 340 11.30 21.83 -22.81
N ASP A 341 11.30 21.68 -24.14
CA ASP A 341 10.07 21.37 -24.91
C ASP A 341 9.53 19.98 -24.60
N ALA A 342 10.39 19.00 -24.39
CA ALA A 342 9.99 17.64 -23.99
C ALA A 342 9.40 17.67 -22.57
N THR A 343 10.01 18.41 -21.62
CA THR A 343 9.47 18.58 -20.27
C THR A 343 8.08 19.21 -20.29
N LEU A 344 7.85 20.25 -21.09
CA LEU A 344 6.54 20.91 -21.23
C LEU A 344 5.48 19.99 -21.83
N LYS A 345 5.89 19.02 -22.66
CA LYS A 345 5.01 17.98 -23.22
C LYS A 345 4.79 16.80 -22.27
N LEU A 346 5.42 16.82 -21.09
CA LEU A 346 5.40 15.74 -20.11
C LEU A 346 5.93 14.41 -20.68
N ASP A 347 6.97 14.51 -21.51
CA ASP A 347 7.64 13.33 -22.05
C ASP A 347 8.18 12.46 -20.92
N PRO A 348 7.77 11.18 -20.82
CA PRO A 348 8.08 10.33 -19.66
C PRO A 348 9.57 10.16 -19.43
N ASP A 349 10.35 9.94 -20.49
CA ASP A 349 11.80 9.75 -20.39
C ASP A 349 12.48 11.05 -19.90
N THR A 350 12.01 12.20 -20.35
CA THR A 350 12.51 13.50 -19.92
C THR A 350 12.17 13.78 -18.46
N LEU A 351 10.98 13.42 -18.00
CA LEU A 351 10.58 13.57 -16.58
C LEU A 351 11.38 12.64 -15.67
N GLU A 352 11.72 11.44 -16.12
CA GLU A 352 12.57 10.52 -15.35
C GLU A 352 14.01 11.07 -15.28
N MET A 353 14.55 11.61 -16.37
CA MET A 353 15.87 12.27 -16.36
C MET A 353 15.90 13.45 -15.37
N TRP A 354 14.83 14.26 -15.29
CA TRP A 354 14.70 15.31 -14.28
C TRP A 354 14.79 14.74 -12.86
N LYS A 355 14.04 13.68 -12.59
CA LYS A 355 14.01 13.03 -11.29
C LYS A 355 15.37 12.49 -10.89
N ASP A 356 16.05 11.79 -11.79
CA ASP A 356 17.39 11.23 -11.54
C ASP A 356 18.42 12.32 -11.19
N GLU A 357 18.37 13.46 -11.89
CA GLU A 357 19.30 14.56 -11.66
C GLU A 357 19.00 15.29 -10.33
N LEU A 358 17.71 15.42 -9.97
CA LEU A 358 17.29 16.08 -8.74
C LEU A 358 17.36 15.17 -7.50
N ASP A 359 17.49 13.85 -7.67
CA ASP A 359 17.56 12.89 -6.57
C ASP A 359 18.65 13.23 -5.54
N THR A 360 19.78 13.74 -6.01
CA THR A 360 20.89 14.20 -5.15
C THR A 360 20.52 15.42 -4.31
N ILE A 361 19.61 16.28 -4.77
CA ILE A 361 19.13 17.46 -4.04
C ILE A 361 18.01 17.03 -3.06
N TRP A 362 17.10 16.19 -3.52
CA TRP A 362 15.94 15.79 -2.74
C TRP A 362 16.28 14.92 -1.53
N PHE A 363 17.32 14.09 -1.62
CA PHE A 363 17.63 13.10 -0.58
C PHE A 363 19.00 13.32 0.10
N GLN A 364 19.49 14.56 0.12
CA GLN A 364 20.68 14.97 0.90
C GLN A 364 20.49 14.97 2.43
#